data_1f9e8ab94ce25f74f1a1abd95c5ea876
#
_entry.id   1f9e8ab94ce25f74f1a1abd95c5ea876
#
_cell.length_a   1.000
_cell.length_b   1.000
_cell.length_c   1.000
_cell.angle_alpha   90.00
_cell.angle_beta   90.00
_cell.angle_gamma   90.00
#
_symmetry.space_group_name_H-M   'P 1'
#
loop_
_entity.id
_entity.type
_entity.pdbx_description
1 polymer ?
#
loop_
_entity_poly.entity_id
_entity_poly.type
_entity_poly.pdbx_seq_one_letter_code
_entity_poly.pdbx_strand_id
1 'polypeptide(L)'
;MAVLSPHAALGRDWELVVIAGLQDGLWPNITPRGGVLGTQRLLDVLDGLGEDVSVRAPLLAEERRLLIAAMGRARSRLLITAVDSDAGDEATLPSVFVPELARVASGASAAVPIPPVQAPPVLSPAAVVGRLRAVVCAPVGAVDEVQRCCAAEQLGRLAEAGVPGADPRQWHGMGQMSTDEPLWSGDDHIVTLSPSTLQTLADCPLRWLAERHGGTETRGLNSTLGSVVHALVAQSSTEAQLVAELENVWAALPFDSPWYAANELDRHRGMLAAFIAWRAATRHELTEVGTEVALDGVLAEPADGLPGVRVRGRIDRLERDAQGRVVIVDVKTAKSPVTKDDAQQHAQLGLYQLAVAAGLLDGDQPGGGRLVYVGKPTASGGATERAQNALGAEDAEQWRAMVRAAAAATAGPNFAARVNEGCSHCPIRPSCPAHNTGAHNTSGAEES
;
A
#
# COMPACT_ATOMS: atom_id res chain seq x y z
N MET A 1 8.78 -31.43 -30.46
CA MET A 1 8.33 -30.78 -29.21
C MET A 1 6.81 -30.74 -29.24
N ALA A 2 6.13 -31.15 -28.17
CA ALA A 2 4.67 -31.05 -28.05
C ALA A 2 4.34 -30.03 -26.96
N VAL A 3 3.38 -29.16 -27.21
CA VAL A 3 2.82 -28.23 -26.23
C VAL A 3 1.40 -28.69 -25.92
N LEU A 4 1.15 -29.07 -24.67
CA LEU A 4 -0.07 -29.72 -24.26
C LEU A 4 -0.56 -29.14 -22.93
N SER A 5 -1.87 -29.21 -22.68
CA SER A 5 -2.37 -29.00 -21.33
C SER A 5 -2.02 -30.23 -20.45
N PRO A 6 -1.99 -30.06 -19.11
CA PRO A 6 -1.74 -31.19 -18.22
C PRO A 6 -2.66 -32.38 -18.45
N HIS A 7 -3.95 -32.14 -18.72
CA HIS A 7 -4.93 -33.18 -19.02
C HIS A 7 -4.63 -33.92 -20.35
N ALA A 8 -4.23 -33.16 -21.38
CA ALA A 8 -3.89 -33.74 -22.67
C ALA A 8 -2.57 -34.54 -22.66
N ALA A 9 -1.74 -34.33 -21.64
CA ALA A 9 -0.50 -35.06 -21.45
C ALA A 9 -0.71 -36.42 -20.75
N LEU A 10 -1.84 -36.67 -20.16
CA LEU A 10 -2.14 -37.94 -19.46
C LEU A 10 -2.02 -39.15 -20.41
N GLY A 11 -1.42 -40.23 -19.93
CA GLY A 11 -1.17 -41.44 -20.70
C GLY A 11 0.01 -41.37 -21.67
N ARG A 12 0.75 -40.26 -21.71
CA ARG A 12 1.98 -40.09 -22.51
C ARG A 12 3.14 -39.80 -21.60
N ASP A 13 4.37 -39.97 -22.08
CA ASP A 13 5.60 -39.68 -21.37
C ASP A 13 6.71 -39.20 -22.32
N TRP A 14 7.66 -38.44 -21.77
CA TRP A 14 8.76 -37.81 -22.53
C TRP A 14 10.05 -37.85 -21.71
N GLU A 15 11.19 -37.85 -22.40
CA GLU A 15 12.50 -37.75 -21.74
C GLU A 15 12.66 -36.47 -20.92
N LEU A 16 12.12 -35.35 -21.45
CA LEU A 16 12.11 -34.06 -20.78
C LEU A 16 10.68 -33.51 -20.78
N VAL A 17 10.21 -33.14 -19.62
CA VAL A 17 8.96 -32.37 -19.45
C VAL A 17 9.31 -30.97 -18.93
N VAL A 18 8.75 -29.96 -19.54
CA VAL A 18 8.85 -28.57 -19.09
C VAL A 18 7.45 -28.09 -18.66
N ILE A 19 7.31 -27.74 -17.40
CA ILE A 19 6.13 -27.06 -16.88
C ILE A 19 6.48 -25.57 -16.82
N ALA A 20 6.00 -24.83 -17.79
CA ALA A 20 6.32 -23.42 -17.95
C ALA A 20 5.27 -22.53 -17.27
N GLY A 21 5.74 -21.53 -16.52
CA GLY A 21 4.84 -20.53 -15.94
C GLY A 21 3.97 -21.07 -14.81
N LEU A 22 4.56 -21.74 -13.82
CA LEU A 22 3.84 -22.16 -12.62
C LEU A 22 3.59 -20.94 -11.72
N GLN A 23 2.51 -20.18 -12.05
CA GLN A 23 2.19 -18.88 -11.47
C GLN A 23 0.98 -18.92 -10.55
N ASP A 24 0.98 -18.04 -9.56
CA ASP A 24 -0.22 -17.78 -8.76
C ASP A 24 -1.37 -17.27 -9.65
N GLY A 25 -2.58 -17.72 -9.37
CA GLY A 25 -3.76 -17.41 -10.19
C GLY A 25 -3.90 -18.19 -11.50
N LEU A 26 -2.82 -18.80 -12.02
CA LEU A 26 -2.85 -19.65 -13.20
C LEU A 26 -2.85 -21.14 -12.84
N TRP A 27 -1.94 -21.55 -11.97
CA TRP A 27 -1.85 -22.90 -11.44
C TRP A 27 -1.29 -22.87 -10.01
N PRO A 28 -2.10 -23.16 -8.98
CA PRO A 28 -3.43 -23.77 -9.01
C PRO A 28 -4.54 -22.84 -9.48
N ASN A 29 -5.47 -23.35 -10.31
CA ASN A 29 -6.71 -22.66 -10.62
C ASN A 29 -7.76 -23.02 -9.58
N ILE A 30 -7.85 -22.24 -8.52
CA ILE A 30 -8.78 -22.43 -7.41
C ILE A 30 -10.12 -21.69 -7.61
N THR A 31 -10.39 -21.22 -8.82
CA THR A 31 -11.68 -20.62 -9.16
C THR A 31 -12.74 -21.71 -9.16
N PRO A 32 -13.80 -21.61 -8.34
CA PRO A 32 -14.86 -22.59 -8.32
C PRO A 32 -15.49 -22.72 -9.71
N ARG A 33 -15.40 -23.91 -10.29
CA ARG A 33 -16.06 -24.25 -11.56
C ARG A 33 -17.45 -24.77 -11.23
N GLY A 34 -18.42 -23.91 -11.22
CA GLY A 34 -19.80 -24.31 -11.01
C GLY A 34 -20.71 -23.20 -11.49
N GLY A 35 -21.74 -23.56 -12.24
CA GLY A 35 -22.76 -22.63 -12.65
C GLY A 35 -23.47 -22.00 -11.44
N VAL A 36 -24.36 -21.06 -11.69
CA VAL A 36 -25.19 -20.31 -10.73
C VAL A 36 -25.86 -21.20 -9.65
N LEU A 37 -25.95 -22.53 -9.90
CA LEU A 37 -26.62 -23.48 -9.01
C LEU A 37 -25.76 -24.05 -7.87
N GLY A 38 -24.46 -23.73 -7.82
CA GLY A 38 -23.60 -24.16 -6.70
C GLY A 38 -23.61 -25.67 -6.45
N THR A 39 -23.62 -26.50 -7.51
CA THR A 39 -23.80 -27.95 -7.43
C THR A 39 -22.78 -28.64 -6.53
N GLN A 40 -21.56 -28.09 -6.40
CA GLN A 40 -20.55 -28.62 -5.47
C GLN A 40 -21.00 -28.48 -4.02
N ARG A 41 -21.59 -27.33 -3.66
CA ARG A 41 -22.11 -27.10 -2.30
C ARG A 41 -23.29 -28.08 -1.96
N LEU A 42 -24.09 -28.42 -2.96
CA LEU A 42 -25.12 -29.44 -2.77
C LEU A 42 -24.51 -30.83 -2.50
N LEU A 43 -23.46 -31.19 -3.21
CA LEU A 43 -22.75 -32.47 -2.98
C LEU A 43 -22.08 -32.46 -1.60
N ASP A 44 -21.44 -31.35 -1.19
CA ASP A 44 -20.82 -31.21 0.12
C ASP A 44 -21.84 -31.39 1.26
N VAL A 45 -23.03 -30.80 1.10
CA VAL A 45 -24.15 -30.99 2.05
C VAL A 45 -24.65 -32.42 2.07
N LEU A 46 -24.78 -33.09 0.91
CA LEU A 46 -25.18 -34.46 0.82
C LEU A 46 -24.16 -35.44 1.43
N ASP A 47 -22.87 -35.09 1.34
CA ASP A 47 -21.78 -35.84 1.95
C ASP A 47 -21.57 -35.48 3.46
N GLY A 48 -22.46 -34.67 4.02
CA GLY A 48 -22.43 -34.29 5.45
C GLY A 48 -21.27 -33.37 5.85
N LEU A 49 -20.66 -32.69 4.88
CA LEU A 49 -19.61 -31.68 5.15
C LEU A 49 -20.26 -30.40 5.66
N GLY A 50 -19.83 -29.95 6.84
CA GLY A 50 -20.33 -28.73 7.48
C GLY A 50 -19.98 -27.45 6.69
N GLU A 51 -20.67 -26.35 7.00
CA GLU A 51 -20.46 -25.04 6.37
C GLU A 51 -19.04 -24.47 6.57
N ASP A 52 -18.30 -24.99 7.52
CA ASP A 52 -16.92 -24.56 7.88
C ASP A 52 -15.83 -25.14 6.95
N VAL A 53 -16.18 -26.01 6.02
CA VAL A 53 -15.21 -26.63 5.10
C VAL A 53 -14.84 -25.65 3.99
N SER A 54 -13.55 -25.35 3.88
CA SER A 54 -13.02 -24.48 2.84
C SER A 54 -13.33 -25.01 1.44
N VAL A 55 -14.14 -24.31 0.65
CA VAL A 55 -14.43 -24.63 -0.77
C VAL A 55 -13.15 -24.68 -1.62
N ARG A 56 -12.10 -23.98 -1.22
CA ARG A 56 -10.83 -23.91 -1.94
C ARG A 56 -9.90 -25.09 -1.66
N ALA A 57 -9.99 -25.70 -0.49
CA ALA A 57 -9.09 -26.81 -0.11
C ALA A 57 -9.23 -28.04 -1.03
N PRO A 58 -10.43 -28.52 -1.39
CA PRO A 58 -10.59 -29.60 -2.34
C PRO A 58 -10.04 -29.25 -3.74
N LEU A 59 -10.29 -28.02 -4.22
CA LEU A 59 -9.79 -27.55 -5.51
C LEU A 59 -8.26 -27.50 -5.53
N LEU A 60 -7.64 -27.01 -4.48
CA LEU A 60 -6.18 -26.99 -4.34
C LEU A 60 -5.60 -28.41 -4.32
N ALA A 61 -6.27 -29.36 -3.67
CA ALA A 61 -5.87 -30.76 -3.64
C ALA A 61 -5.99 -31.42 -5.02
N GLU A 62 -7.01 -31.07 -5.80
CA GLU A 62 -7.18 -31.53 -7.18
C GLU A 62 -6.11 -30.98 -8.10
N GLU A 63 -5.84 -29.68 -8.05
CA GLU A 63 -4.79 -29.04 -8.82
C GLU A 63 -3.39 -29.58 -8.48
N ARG A 64 -3.14 -29.91 -7.20
CA ARG A 64 -1.90 -30.60 -6.77
C ARG A 64 -1.79 -32.00 -7.38
N ARG A 65 -2.87 -32.77 -7.42
CA ARG A 65 -2.88 -34.10 -8.08
C ARG A 65 -2.62 -33.97 -9.57
N LEU A 66 -3.20 -32.97 -10.23
CA LEU A 66 -2.94 -32.69 -11.64
C LEU A 66 -1.48 -32.32 -11.89
N LEU A 67 -0.88 -31.51 -11.02
CA LEU A 67 0.54 -31.16 -11.10
C LEU A 67 1.43 -32.41 -10.95
N ILE A 68 1.16 -33.25 -9.96
CA ILE A 68 1.89 -34.51 -9.75
C ILE A 68 1.76 -35.43 -10.99
N ALA A 69 0.57 -35.52 -11.55
CA ALA A 69 0.32 -36.30 -12.76
C ALA A 69 1.09 -35.75 -13.98
N ALA A 70 1.19 -34.43 -14.13
CA ALA A 70 1.97 -33.77 -15.17
C ALA A 70 3.49 -33.99 -14.96
N MET A 71 3.98 -33.86 -13.73
CA MET A 71 5.38 -34.12 -13.37
C MET A 71 5.78 -35.56 -13.66
N GLY A 72 4.91 -36.51 -13.35
CA GLY A 72 5.12 -37.94 -13.60
C GLY A 72 5.15 -38.34 -15.09
N ARG A 73 5.02 -37.40 -16.01
CA ARG A 73 5.21 -37.62 -17.48
C ARG A 73 6.67 -37.53 -17.90
N ALA A 74 7.56 -37.07 -16.99
CA ALA A 74 8.98 -37.01 -17.25
C ALA A 74 9.65 -38.36 -16.98
N ARG A 75 10.37 -38.90 -17.96
CA ARG A 75 11.18 -40.11 -17.82
C ARG A 75 12.53 -39.86 -17.16
N SER A 76 13.19 -38.75 -17.52
CA SER A 76 14.54 -38.46 -17.03
C SER A 76 14.73 -37.06 -16.48
N ARG A 77 14.09 -36.07 -17.06
CA ARG A 77 14.28 -34.67 -16.64
C ARG A 77 12.96 -33.92 -16.58
N LEU A 78 12.80 -33.16 -15.49
CA LEU A 78 11.72 -32.25 -15.26
C LEU A 78 12.26 -30.83 -15.04
N LEU A 79 11.76 -29.86 -15.80
CA LEU A 79 12.05 -28.45 -15.60
C LEU A 79 10.76 -27.72 -15.27
N ILE A 80 10.75 -26.99 -14.18
CA ILE A 80 9.61 -26.15 -13.76
C ILE A 80 10.09 -24.71 -13.70
N THR A 81 9.35 -23.81 -14.30
CA THR A 81 9.68 -22.38 -14.30
C THR A 81 8.52 -21.55 -13.76
N ALA A 82 8.87 -20.48 -13.07
CA ALA A 82 7.95 -19.44 -12.64
C ALA A 82 8.60 -18.07 -12.86
N VAL A 83 7.80 -17.04 -12.97
CA VAL A 83 8.26 -15.65 -13.01
C VAL A 83 7.96 -15.04 -11.65
N ASP A 84 8.93 -14.33 -11.10
CA ASP A 84 8.79 -13.51 -9.91
C ASP A 84 9.11 -12.07 -10.33
N SER A 85 8.08 -11.26 -10.46
CA SER A 85 8.22 -9.88 -10.96
C SER A 85 7.14 -8.98 -10.37
N ASP A 86 7.56 -7.84 -9.90
CA ASP A 86 6.71 -6.72 -9.50
C ASP A 86 6.67 -5.61 -10.57
N ALA A 87 7.22 -5.90 -11.77
CA ALA A 87 7.20 -4.99 -12.91
C ALA A 87 5.93 -5.20 -13.73
N GLY A 88 5.05 -4.21 -13.75
CA GLY A 88 3.79 -4.22 -14.51
C GLY A 88 2.61 -3.73 -13.67
N ASP A 89 1.43 -3.72 -14.28
CA ASP A 89 0.19 -3.30 -13.61
C ASP A 89 -0.26 -4.29 -12.52
N GLU A 90 0.16 -5.56 -12.64
CA GLU A 90 -0.08 -6.60 -11.65
C GLU A 90 1.22 -7.36 -11.36
N ALA A 91 1.49 -7.61 -10.06
CA ALA A 91 2.61 -8.43 -9.64
C ALA A 91 2.42 -9.88 -10.12
N THR A 92 3.44 -10.42 -10.77
CA THR A 92 3.44 -11.83 -11.19
C THR A 92 4.20 -12.65 -10.16
N LEU A 93 3.48 -13.45 -9.37
CA LEU A 93 4.06 -14.24 -8.29
C LEU A 93 4.16 -15.72 -8.66
N PRO A 94 5.21 -16.41 -8.20
CA PRO A 94 5.29 -17.87 -8.29
C PRO A 94 4.13 -18.55 -7.57
N SER A 95 3.66 -19.67 -8.11
CA SER A 95 2.63 -20.51 -7.49
C SER A 95 3.03 -20.95 -6.07
N VAL A 96 2.04 -21.15 -5.21
CA VAL A 96 2.20 -21.74 -3.88
C VAL A 96 2.87 -23.11 -3.89
N PHE A 97 2.86 -23.80 -5.03
CA PHE A 97 3.54 -25.10 -5.20
C PHE A 97 5.07 -24.97 -5.40
N VAL A 98 5.57 -23.81 -5.83
CA VAL A 98 7.00 -23.62 -6.11
C VAL A 98 7.88 -23.86 -4.87
N PRO A 99 7.58 -23.30 -3.68
CA PRO A 99 8.34 -23.57 -2.47
C PRO A 99 8.25 -25.05 -2.03
N GLU A 100 7.10 -25.71 -2.23
CA GLU A 100 6.95 -27.14 -1.91
C GLU A 100 7.87 -27.99 -2.81
N LEU A 101 7.90 -27.68 -4.10
CA LEU A 101 8.75 -28.39 -5.08
C LEU A 101 10.24 -28.14 -4.85
N ALA A 102 10.62 -26.90 -4.50
CA ALA A 102 12.00 -26.58 -4.15
C ALA A 102 12.50 -27.40 -2.96
N ARG A 103 11.68 -27.54 -1.94
CA ARG A 103 11.99 -28.38 -0.77
C ARG A 103 12.19 -29.84 -1.15
N VAL A 104 11.31 -30.40 -2.00
CA VAL A 104 11.44 -31.78 -2.48
C VAL A 104 12.70 -31.96 -3.31
N ALA A 105 12.98 -31.03 -4.23
CA ALA A 105 14.14 -31.10 -5.11
C ALA A 105 15.48 -30.98 -4.36
N SER A 106 15.52 -30.21 -3.27
CA SER A 106 16.72 -30.02 -2.45
C SER A 106 16.91 -31.11 -1.36
N GLY A 107 15.88 -31.93 -1.11
CA GLY A 107 15.86 -32.86 0.03
C GLY A 107 15.86 -32.18 1.41
N ALA A 108 15.59 -30.88 1.47
CA ALA A 108 15.62 -30.11 2.69
C ALA A 108 14.31 -30.22 3.49
N SER A 109 14.40 -30.16 4.83
CA SER A 109 13.23 -30.15 5.72
C SER A 109 12.55 -28.76 5.80
N ALA A 110 13.25 -27.69 5.44
CA ALA A 110 12.77 -26.30 5.43
C ALA A 110 12.66 -25.75 3.99
N ALA A 111 11.92 -24.65 3.83
CA ALA A 111 11.85 -23.96 2.56
C ALA A 111 13.23 -23.41 2.15
N VAL A 112 13.65 -23.73 0.94
CA VAL A 112 14.91 -23.24 0.36
C VAL A 112 14.59 -22.12 -0.61
N PRO A 113 15.17 -20.91 -0.44
CA PRO A 113 15.02 -19.84 -1.41
C PRO A 113 15.57 -20.28 -2.77
N ILE A 114 14.78 -20.15 -3.81
CA ILE A 114 15.24 -20.35 -5.18
C ILE A 114 15.76 -18.99 -5.66
N PRO A 115 17.08 -18.86 -5.96
CA PRO A 115 17.58 -17.60 -6.48
C PRO A 115 16.97 -17.35 -7.87
N PRO A 116 16.49 -16.12 -8.14
CA PRO A 116 15.97 -15.78 -9.46
C PRO A 116 17.10 -15.88 -10.49
N VAL A 117 16.81 -16.51 -11.60
CA VAL A 117 17.71 -16.58 -12.75
C VAL A 117 17.37 -15.40 -13.66
N GLN A 118 18.37 -14.59 -13.99
CA GLN A 118 18.16 -13.53 -14.97
C GLN A 118 17.75 -14.13 -16.32
N ALA A 119 16.69 -13.60 -16.90
CA ALA A 119 16.27 -14.01 -18.23
C ALA A 119 17.43 -13.81 -19.23
N PRO A 120 17.65 -14.78 -20.14
CA PRO A 120 18.69 -14.61 -21.15
C PRO A 120 18.39 -13.37 -22.01
N PRO A 121 19.43 -12.67 -22.50
CA PRO A 121 19.24 -11.50 -23.35
C PRO A 121 18.37 -11.86 -24.56
N VAL A 122 17.27 -11.15 -24.74
CA VAL A 122 16.42 -11.31 -25.92
C VAL A 122 16.87 -10.33 -26.98
N LEU A 123 17.04 -10.81 -28.22
CA LEU A 123 17.34 -9.97 -29.37
C LEU A 123 16.05 -9.44 -29.99
N SER A 124 15.39 -8.54 -29.30
CA SER A 124 14.25 -7.75 -29.82
C SER A 124 14.68 -6.28 -29.97
N PRO A 125 14.04 -5.49 -30.83
CA PRO A 125 14.35 -4.06 -30.95
C PRO A 125 14.25 -3.34 -29.61
N ALA A 126 13.21 -3.61 -28.84
CA ALA A 126 13.01 -3.01 -27.52
C ALA A 126 14.11 -3.41 -26.52
N ALA A 127 14.51 -4.68 -26.50
CA ALA A 127 15.58 -5.16 -25.60
C ALA A 127 16.95 -4.56 -25.99
N VAL A 128 17.25 -4.44 -27.28
CA VAL A 128 18.48 -3.81 -27.76
C VAL A 128 18.50 -2.33 -27.38
N VAL A 129 17.44 -1.60 -27.67
CA VAL A 129 17.30 -0.19 -27.26
C VAL A 129 17.44 -0.04 -25.74
N GLY A 130 16.77 -0.88 -24.95
CA GLY A 130 16.87 -0.83 -23.48
C GLY A 130 18.29 -1.06 -22.97
N ARG A 131 19.02 -2.00 -23.52
CA ARG A 131 20.44 -2.25 -23.17
C ARG A 131 21.36 -1.11 -23.56
N LEU A 132 21.21 -0.56 -24.75
CA LEU A 132 22.00 0.59 -25.20
C LEU A 132 21.72 1.82 -24.33
N ARG A 133 20.45 2.07 -23.99
CA ARG A 133 20.06 3.13 -23.06
C ARG A 133 20.69 2.94 -21.68
N ALA A 134 20.64 1.72 -21.14
CA ALA A 134 21.25 1.41 -19.83
C ALA A 134 22.75 1.73 -19.83
N VAL A 135 23.47 1.48 -20.92
CA VAL A 135 24.91 1.82 -21.06
C VAL A 135 25.09 3.34 -21.12
N VAL A 136 24.32 4.04 -21.96
CA VAL A 136 24.42 5.50 -22.11
C VAL A 136 24.09 6.24 -20.83
N CYS A 137 23.07 5.79 -20.12
CA CYS A 137 22.57 6.40 -18.88
C CYS A 137 23.27 5.89 -17.62
N ALA A 138 24.24 4.99 -17.72
CA ALA A 138 24.95 4.48 -16.56
C ALA A 138 25.70 5.61 -15.83
N PRO A 139 25.79 5.55 -14.48
CA PRO A 139 26.56 6.54 -13.70
C PRO A 139 28.00 6.69 -14.20
N VAL A 140 28.58 7.86 -13.98
CA VAL A 140 29.98 8.14 -14.35
C VAL A 140 30.91 7.12 -13.67
N GLY A 141 31.77 6.47 -14.45
CA GLY A 141 32.68 5.43 -13.96
C GLY A 141 32.10 4.02 -13.86
N ALA A 142 30.79 3.82 -14.05
CA ALA A 142 30.17 2.49 -14.06
C ALA A 142 30.38 1.72 -15.38
N VAL A 143 30.65 2.44 -16.48
CA VAL A 143 30.95 1.90 -17.79
C VAL A 143 32.10 2.68 -18.42
N ASP A 144 32.89 2.00 -19.26
CA ASP A 144 33.93 2.64 -20.03
C ASP A 144 33.34 3.65 -21.03
N GLU A 145 34.00 4.80 -21.18
CA GLU A 145 33.54 5.91 -22.02
C GLU A 145 33.46 5.49 -23.50
N VAL A 146 34.36 4.63 -23.95
CA VAL A 146 34.30 4.06 -25.30
C VAL A 146 33.03 3.25 -25.53
N GLN A 147 32.65 2.43 -24.55
CA GLN A 147 31.38 1.68 -24.58
C GLN A 147 30.17 2.61 -24.59
N ARG A 148 30.22 3.69 -23.79
CA ARG A 148 29.16 4.71 -23.75
C ARG A 148 28.99 5.40 -25.11
N CYS A 149 30.08 5.84 -25.72
CA CYS A 149 30.08 6.46 -27.03
C CYS A 149 29.56 5.50 -28.13
N CYS A 150 30.03 4.24 -28.13
CA CYS A 150 29.54 3.24 -29.06
C CYS A 150 28.04 2.97 -28.91
N ALA A 151 27.55 2.89 -27.68
CA ALA A 151 26.13 2.70 -27.41
C ALA A 151 25.28 3.89 -27.87
N ALA A 152 25.75 5.11 -27.63
CA ALA A 152 25.10 6.34 -28.11
C ALA A 152 25.03 6.40 -29.63
N GLU A 153 26.11 6.04 -30.33
CA GLU A 153 26.15 5.98 -31.79
C GLU A 153 25.14 4.96 -32.36
N GLN A 154 25.04 3.78 -31.73
CA GLN A 154 24.08 2.78 -32.16
C GLN A 154 22.63 3.24 -31.90
N LEU A 155 22.37 3.90 -30.77
CA LEU A 155 21.06 4.52 -30.51
C LEU A 155 20.70 5.58 -31.54
N GLY A 156 21.65 6.43 -31.92
CA GLY A 156 21.49 7.40 -33.00
C GLY A 156 21.04 6.75 -34.30
N ARG A 157 21.73 5.69 -34.74
CA ARG A 157 21.36 4.91 -35.94
C ARG A 157 19.97 4.28 -35.85
N LEU A 158 19.61 3.75 -34.68
CA LEU A 158 18.28 3.18 -34.43
C LEU A 158 17.18 4.27 -34.41
N ALA A 159 17.50 5.46 -33.89
CA ALA A 159 16.59 6.60 -33.90
C ALA A 159 16.33 7.11 -35.35
N GLU A 160 17.40 7.22 -36.18
CA GLU A 160 17.28 7.56 -37.59
C GLU A 160 16.45 6.52 -38.37
N ALA A 161 16.54 5.25 -37.98
CA ALA A 161 15.74 4.16 -38.55
C ALA A 161 14.30 4.12 -38.00
N GLY A 162 13.92 5.05 -37.11
CA GLY A 162 12.56 5.13 -36.53
C GLY A 162 12.24 4.04 -35.54
N VAL A 163 13.24 3.40 -34.88
CA VAL A 163 13.02 2.37 -33.90
C VAL A 163 12.45 3.02 -32.62
N PRO A 164 11.26 2.58 -32.12
CA PRO A 164 10.64 3.18 -30.95
C PRO A 164 11.53 3.18 -29.70
N GLY A 165 11.59 4.30 -28.99
CA GLY A 165 12.38 4.46 -27.77
C GLY A 165 13.88 4.65 -27.96
N ALA A 166 14.40 4.64 -29.19
CA ALA A 166 15.81 4.91 -29.48
C ALA A 166 16.14 6.41 -29.43
N ASP A 167 15.21 7.27 -29.85
CA ASP A 167 15.36 8.72 -29.81
C ASP A 167 15.27 9.25 -28.38
N PRO A 168 16.30 9.97 -27.87
CA PRO A 168 16.27 10.56 -26.53
C PRO A 168 15.07 11.48 -26.24
N ARG A 169 14.50 12.12 -27.27
CA ARG A 169 13.30 12.96 -27.15
C ARG A 169 12.04 12.17 -26.74
N GLN A 170 12.07 10.85 -26.89
CA GLN A 170 11.01 9.94 -26.48
C GLN A 170 11.25 9.33 -25.09
N TRP A 171 12.34 9.70 -24.41
CA TRP A 171 12.68 9.14 -23.11
C TRP A 171 12.01 9.96 -22.00
N HIS A 172 11.06 9.34 -21.34
CA HIS A 172 10.41 9.95 -20.20
C HIS A 172 11.34 9.95 -18.97
N GLY A 173 11.33 11.01 -18.19
CA GLY A 173 12.14 11.14 -16.99
C GLY A 173 13.63 11.48 -17.23
N MET A 174 14.05 11.69 -18.50
CA MET A 174 15.43 12.05 -18.87
C MET A 174 15.57 13.53 -19.25
N GLY A 175 14.47 14.29 -19.26
CA GLY A 175 14.51 15.73 -19.50
C GLY A 175 15.24 16.45 -18.36
N GLN A 176 15.92 17.53 -18.69
CA GLN A 176 16.40 18.46 -17.65
C GLN A 176 15.20 18.92 -16.82
N MET A 177 15.42 19.17 -15.53
CA MET A 177 14.39 19.78 -14.70
C MET A 177 13.89 21.05 -15.39
N SER A 178 12.57 21.19 -15.45
CA SER A 178 11.95 22.38 -16.06
C SER A 178 12.29 23.66 -15.29
N THR A 179 12.53 23.51 -14.01
CA THR A 179 12.99 24.56 -13.09
C THR A 179 13.65 23.92 -11.85
N ASP A 180 14.60 24.59 -11.30
CA ASP A 180 15.22 24.33 -9.98
C ASP A 180 14.75 25.36 -8.92
N GLU A 181 13.75 26.17 -9.28
CA GLU A 181 13.11 27.06 -8.32
C GLU A 181 12.27 26.25 -7.30
N PRO A 182 12.25 26.68 -6.04
CA PRO A 182 11.38 26.08 -5.04
C PRO A 182 9.90 26.30 -5.37
N LEU A 183 9.01 25.42 -4.89
CA LEU A 183 7.56 25.57 -5.05
C LEU A 183 7.00 26.82 -4.38
N TRP A 184 7.69 27.30 -3.36
CA TRP A 184 7.41 28.57 -2.70
C TRP A 184 8.71 29.13 -2.11
N SER A 185 8.75 30.46 -1.94
CA SER A 185 9.86 31.19 -1.35
C SER A 185 9.34 32.40 -0.58
N GLY A 186 10.15 32.96 0.27
CA GLY A 186 9.85 34.16 1.08
C GLY A 186 9.67 33.83 2.55
N ASP A 187 10.09 34.80 3.37
CA ASP A 187 10.14 34.67 4.84
C ASP A 187 8.74 34.70 5.49
N ASP A 188 7.73 35.22 4.76
CA ASP A 188 6.34 35.34 5.25
C ASP A 188 5.45 34.20 4.79
N HIS A 189 6.00 33.16 4.17
CA HIS A 189 5.19 32.07 3.62
C HIS A 189 4.56 31.24 4.74
N ILE A 190 3.27 30.90 4.60
CA ILE A 190 2.55 30.01 5.51
C ILE A 190 2.15 28.75 4.77
N VAL A 191 2.70 27.61 5.21
CA VAL A 191 2.38 26.28 4.68
C VAL A 191 1.16 25.72 5.41
N THR A 192 0.16 25.29 4.64
CA THR A 192 -0.99 24.59 5.21
C THR A 192 -0.74 23.09 5.22
N LEU A 193 -0.71 22.50 6.41
CA LEU A 193 -0.54 21.06 6.63
C LEU A 193 -1.83 20.46 7.19
N SER A 194 -2.21 19.31 6.65
CA SER A 194 -3.17 18.41 7.31
C SER A 194 -2.41 17.33 8.10
N PRO A 195 -3.03 16.66 9.06
CA PRO A 195 -2.38 15.56 9.78
C PRO A 195 -1.92 14.43 8.87
N SER A 196 -2.71 14.08 7.85
CA SER A 196 -2.31 13.10 6.83
C SER A 196 -1.14 13.59 5.98
N THR A 197 -1.12 14.87 5.64
CA THR A 197 0.00 15.50 4.92
C THR A 197 1.30 15.43 5.72
N LEU A 198 1.24 15.70 7.02
CA LEU A 198 2.40 15.59 7.91
C LEU A 198 2.95 14.17 7.94
N GLN A 199 2.09 13.17 8.05
CA GLN A 199 2.51 11.77 8.03
C GLN A 199 3.17 11.41 6.69
N THR A 200 2.54 11.78 5.57
CA THR A 200 3.10 11.51 4.24
C THR A 200 4.47 12.17 4.04
N LEU A 201 4.64 13.42 4.49
CA LEU A 201 5.93 14.13 4.43
C LEU A 201 7.00 13.47 5.32
N ALA A 202 6.62 13.01 6.50
CA ALA A 202 7.53 12.31 7.40
C ALA A 202 7.98 10.97 6.79
N ASP A 203 7.05 10.23 6.19
CA ASP A 203 7.32 8.93 5.58
C ASP A 203 8.11 9.06 4.27
N CYS A 204 7.73 9.96 3.36
CA CYS A 204 8.37 10.14 2.06
C CYS A 204 7.98 11.48 1.40
N PRO A 205 8.86 12.51 1.40
CA PRO A 205 8.61 13.78 0.72
C PRO A 205 8.30 13.66 -0.77
N LEU A 206 8.95 12.72 -1.48
CA LEU A 206 8.67 12.49 -2.89
C LEU A 206 7.23 11.98 -3.12
N ARG A 207 6.75 11.09 -2.27
CA ARG A 207 5.36 10.64 -2.31
C ARG A 207 4.38 11.78 -2.09
N TRP A 208 4.67 12.64 -1.10
CA TRP A 208 3.86 13.84 -0.86
C TRP A 208 3.79 14.74 -2.09
N LEU A 209 4.92 15.00 -2.74
CA LEU A 209 4.98 15.80 -3.97
C LEU A 209 4.08 15.19 -5.07
N ALA A 210 4.23 13.90 -5.32
CA ALA A 210 3.48 13.21 -6.34
C ALA A 210 1.96 13.22 -6.06
N GLU A 211 1.54 12.92 -4.83
CA GLU A 211 0.13 12.94 -4.44
C GLU A 211 -0.47 14.36 -4.48
N ARG A 212 0.33 15.37 -4.17
CA ARG A 212 -0.13 16.76 -4.11
C ARG A 212 -0.20 17.44 -5.48
N HIS A 213 0.77 17.14 -6.36
CA HIS A 213 0.98 17.87 -7.61
C HIS A 213 0.93 16.97 -8.86
N GLY A 214 1.13 15.68 -8.72
CA GLY A 214 1.11 14.71 -9.83
C GLY A 214 -0.26 14.17 -10.19
N GLY A 215 -1.28 14.52 -9.41
CA GLY A 215 -2.63 13.98 -9.55
C GLY A 215 -2.86 12.76 -8.65
N THR A 216 -4.10 12.58 -8.25
CA THR A 216 -4.54 11.44 -7.44
C THR A 216 -5.40 10.51 -8.28
N GLU A 217 -5.26 9.21 -8.04
CA GLU A 217 -6.20 8.23 -8.59
C GLU A 217 -7.62 8.52 -8.10
N THR A 218 -8.59 8.11 -8.90
CA THR A 218 -10.00 8.15 -8.49
C THR A 218 -10.16 7.31 -7.22
N ARG A 219 -10.88 7.84 -6.24
CA ARG A 219 -11.13 7.12 -4.98
C ARG A 219 -11.77 5.78 -5.26
N GLY A 220 -11.08 4.71 -4.92
CA GLY A 220 -11.60 3.35 -5.04
C GLY A 220 -12.76 3.10 -4.07
N LEU A 221 -13.53 2.06 -4.35
CA LEU A 221 -14.67 1.64 -3.52
C LEU A 221 -14.28 1.49 -2.03
N ASN A 222 -13.10 0.91 -1.75
CA ASN A 222 -12.60 0.73 -0.38
C ASN A 222 -12.46 2.05 0.40
N SER A 223 -12.00 3.11 -0.26
CA SER A 223 -11.90 4.45 0.35
C SER A 223 -13.29 5.03 0.63
N THR A 224 -14.24 4.80 -0.27
CA THR A 224 -15.64 5.21 -0.09
C THR A 224 -16.27 4.47 1.09
N LEU A 225 -16.07 3.16 1.20
CA LEU A 225 -16.57 2.35 2.32
C LEU A 225 -16.00 2.80 3.66
N GLY A 226 -14.71 3.13 3.72
CA GLY A 226 -14.10 3.72 4.90
C GLY A 226 -14.76 5.04 5.30
N SER A 227 -15.04 5.92 4.34
CA SER A 227 -15.72 7.21 4.59
C SER A 227 -17.14 7.03 5.12
N VAL A 228 -17.87 5.99 4.66
CA VAL A 228 -19.22 5.66 5.18
C VAL A 228 -19.13 5.29 6.66
N VAL A 229 -18.16 4.45 7.08
CA VAL A 229 -17.98 4.12 8.49
C VAL A 229 -17.71 5.36 9.32
N HIS A 230 -16.79 6.26 8.90
CA HIS A 230 -16.51 7.50 9.62
C HIS A 230 -17.76 8.37 9.77
N ALA A 231 -18.55 8.53 8.70
CA ALA A 231 -19.79 9.30 8.75
C ALA A 231 -20.83 8.71 9.73
N LEU A 232 -20.90 7.37 9.82
CA LEU A 232 -21.83 6.69 10.72
C LEU A 232 -21.38 6.76 12.17
N VAL A 233 -20.08 6.51 12.46
CA VAL A 233 -19.57 6.57 13.85
C VAL A 233 -19.54 8.00 14.43
N ALA A 234 -19.61 9.00 13.57
CA ALA A 234 -19.77 10.39 13.99
C ALA A 234 -21.16 10.69 14.59
N GLN A 235 -22.14 9.85 14.30
CA GLN A 235 -23.50 10.02 14.82
C GLN A 235 -23.63 9.45 16.23
N SER A 236 -24.37 10.15 17.09
CA SER A 236 -24.69 9.69 18.46
C SER A 236 -25.90 8.75 18.47
N SER A 237 -25.96 7.82 17.50
CA SER A 237 -27.08 6.91 17.28
C SER A 237 -26.88 5.55 17.96
N THR A 238 -27.96 4.78 18.07
CA THR A 238 -27.92 3.38 18.53
C THR A 238 -27.37 2.47 17.44
N GLU A 239 -26.87 1.29 17.82
CA GLU A 239 -26.35 0.30 16.87
C GLU A 239 -27.38 -0.03 15.78
N ALA A 240 -28.62 -0.28 16.15
CA ALA A 240 -29.70 -0.60 15.23
C ALA A 240 -29.95 0.50 14.19
N GLN A 241 -29.87 1.79 14.62
CA GLN A 241 -29.99 2.92 13.70
C GLN A 241 -28.81 3.02 12.74
N LEU A 242 -27.58 2.86 13.24
CA LEU A 242 -26.37 2.91 12.41
C LEU A 242 -26.35 1.77 11.38
N VAL A 243 -26.78 0.56 11.76
CA VAL A 243 -26.89 -0.57 10.84
C VAL A 243 -27.94 -0.31 9.76
N ALA A 244 -29.11 0.24 10.12
CA ALA A 244 -30.15 0.58 9.15
C ALA A 244 -29.67 1.65 8.14
N GLU A 245 -28.95 2.66 8.61
CA GLU A 245 -28.37 3.69 7.73
C GLU A 245 -27.26 3.13 6.84
N LEU A 246 -26.42 2.23 7.37
CA LEU A 246 -25.42 1.52 6.58
C LEU A 246 -26.10 0.75 5.43
N GLU A 247 -27.16 -0.01 5.72
CA GLU A 247 -27.89 -0.81 4.72
C GLU A 247 -28.53 0.09 3.64
N ASN A 248 -29.07 1.23 4.01
CA ASN A 248 -29.64 2.20 3.07
C ASN A 248 -28.58 2.72 2.10
N VAL A 249 -27.40 3.12 2.60
CA VAL A 249 -26.29 3.59 1.74
C VAL A 249 -25.74 2.46 0.89
N TRP A 250 -25.69 1.22 1.45
CA TRP A 250 -25.11 0.06 0.79
C TRP A 250 -25.79 -0.29 -0.52
N ALA A 251 -27.12 -0.15 -0.57
CA ALA A 251 -27.90 -0.42 -1.76
C ALA A 251 -27.57 0.49 -2.97
N ALA A 252 -26.96 1.65 -2.72
CA ALA A 252 -26.57 2.61 -3.75
C ALA A 252 -25.10 2.49 -4.19
N LEU A 253 -24.30 1.64 -3.55
CA LEU A 253 -22.86 1.51 -3.87
C LEU A 253 -22.64 0.56 -5.07
N PRO A 254 -21.70 0.91 -5.96
CA PRO A 254 -21.40 0.11 -7.17
C PRO A 254 -20.48 -1.07 -6.85
N PHE A 255 -21.05 -2.15 -6.34
CA PHE A 255 -20.29 -3.38 -6.11
C PHE A 255 -20.22 -4.24 -7.37
N ASP A 256 -19.06 -4.80 -7.66
CA ASP A 256 -18.82 -5.67 -8.81
C ASP A 256 -19.58 -7.02 -8.72
N SER A 257 -19.90 -7.46 -7.51
CA SER A 257 -20.68 -8.69 -7.33
C SER A 257 -21.54 -8.68 -6.06
N PRO A 258 -22.71 -9.33 -6.08
CA PRO A 258 -23.58 -9.44 -4.89
C PRO A 258 -22.91 -10.13 -3.70
N TRP A 259 -22.08 -11.14 -3.95
CA TRP A 259 -21.35 -11.85 -2.91
C TRP A 259 -20.34 -10.94 -2.20
N TYR A 260 -19.58 -10.16 -2.97
CA TYR A 260 -18.64 -9.20 -2.42
C TYR A 260 -19.36 -8.13 -1.58
N ALA A 261 -20.48 -7.61 -2.11
CA ALA A 261 -21.31 -6.66 -1.39
C ALA A 261 -21.82 -7.20 -0.05
N ALA A 262 -22.31 -8.47 -0.02
CA ALA A 262 -22.81 -9.10 1.19
C ALA A 262 -21.68 -9.29 2.23
N ASN A 263 -20.52 -9.80 1.81
CA ASN A 263 -19.38 -10.03 2.69
C ASN A 263 -18.83 -8.73 3.28
N GLU A 264 -18.71 -7.68 2.48
CA GLU A 264 -18.29 -6.37 2.96
C GLU A 264 -19.34 -5.72 3.87
N LEU A 265 -20.64 -5.93 3.61
CA LEU A 265 -21.70 -5.45 4.50
C LEU A 265 -21.57 -6.04 5.91
N ASP A 266 -21.42 -7.36 6.01
CA ASP A 266 -21.26 -8.03 7.29
C ASP A 266 -19.99 -7.57 8.03
N ARG A 267 -18.90 -7.36 7.28
CA ARG A 267 -17.68 -6.79 7.83
C ARG A 267 -17.91 -5.38 8.41
N HIS A 268 -18.64 -4.52 7.69
CA HIS A 268 -18.90 -3.14 8.12
C HIS A 268 -19.89 -3.08 9.28
N ARG A 269 -20.88 -3.99 9.33
CA ARG A 269 -21.72 -4.19 10.53
C ARG A 269 -20.87 -4.54 11.75
N GLY A 270 -19.92 -5.46 11.59
CA GLY A 270 -18.96 -5.80 12.65
C GLY A 270 -18.10 -4.62 13.10
N MET A 271 -17.71 -3.71 12.19
CA MET A 271 -16.99 -2.49 12.55
C MET A 271 -17.84 -1.54 13.39
N LEU A 272 -19.11 -1.35 13.04
CA LEU A 272 -20.03 -0.53 13.82
C LEU A 272 -20.27 -1.12 15.22
N ALA A 273 -20.49 -2.42 15.31
CA ALA A 273 -20.62 -3.13 16.59
C ALA A 273 -19.37 -2.97 17.47
N ALA A 274 -18.17 -3.13 16.87
CA ALA A 274 -16.92 -2.95 17.58
C ALA A 274 -16.72 -1.51 18.10
N PHE A 275 -17.11 -0.51 17.31
CA PHE A 275 -17.09 0.89 17.74
C PHE A 275 -18.05 1.15 18.90
N ILE A 276 -19.28 0.66 18.81
CA ILE A 276 -20.31 0.83 19.87
C ILE A 276 -19.84 0.17 21.18
N ALA A 277 -19.29 -1.04 21.09
CA ALA A 277 -18.75 -1.73 22.26
C ALA A 277 -17.57 -0.95 22.88
N TRP A 278 -16.66 -0.42 22.07
CA TRP A 278 -15.57 0.44 22.52
C TRP A 278 -16.11 1.71 23.18
N ARG A 279 -17.05 2.39 22.54
CA ARG A 279 -17.69 3.60 23.09
C ARG A 279 -18.35 3.33 24.44
N ALA A 280 -19.08 2.23 24.57
CA ALA A 280 -19.71 1.85 25.82
C ALA A 280 -18.68 1.56 26.93
N ALA A 281 -17.60 0.86 26.59
CA ALA A 281 -16.55 0.51 27.54
C ALA A 281 -15.77 1.72 28.06
N THR A 282 -15.65 2.79 27.26
CA THR A 282 -14.86 3.98 27.62
C THR A 282 -15.66 5.11 28.26
N ARG A 283 -17.00 5.01 28.37
CA ARG A 283 -17.86 6.09 28.95
C ARG A 283 -17.60 6.38 30.42
N HIS A 284 -16.95 5.48 31.14
CA HIS A 284 -16.60 5.72 32.57
C HIS A 284 -15.35 6.61 32.71
N GLU A 285 -14.54 6.77 31.68
CA GLU A 285 -13.29 7.55 31.68
C GLU A 285 -13.31 8.71 30.69
N LEU A 286 -14.14 8.65 29.63
CA LEU A 286 -14.21 9.63 28.58
C LEU A 286 -15.61 10.19 28.42
N THR A 287 -15.68 11.52 28.24
CA THR A 287 -16.91 12.24 27.92
C THR A 287 -16.80 12.87 26.55
N GLU A 288 -17.78 12.62 25.67
CA GLU A 288 -17.84 13.17 24.33
C GLU A 288 -17.99 14.70 24.36
N VAL A 289 -17.14 15.38 23.60
CA VAL A 289 -17.20 16.83 23.37
C VAL A 289 -17.81 17.12 22.01
N GLY A 290 -17.39 16.36 20.98
CA GLY A 290 -17.90 16.53 19.65
C GLY A 290 -17.34 15.48 18.68
N THR A 291 -17.97 15.37 17.53
CA THR A 291 -17.59 14.51 16.42
C THR A 291 -17.35 15.35 15.16
N GLU A 292 -16.49 14.89 14.25
CA GLU A 292 -16.16 15.61 13.02
C GLU A 292 -15.73 17.07 13.26
N VAL A 293 -14.97 17.29 14.35
CA VAL A 293 -14.58 18.62 14.81
C VAL A 293 -13.59 19.24 13.83
N ALA A 294 -13.97 20.38 13.27
CA ALA A 294 -13.09 21.09 12.34
C ALA A 294 -11.91 21.74 13.09
N LEU A 295 -10.73 21.59 12.55
CA LEU A 295 -9.51 22.24 12.99
C LEU A 295 -9.00 23.14 11.85
N ASP A 296 -8.85 24.44 12.11
CA ASP A 296 -8.23 25.38 11.17
C ASP A 296 -7.61 26.54 11.97
N GLY A 297 -6.30 26.67 11.96
CA GLY A 297 -5.62 27.74 12.66
C GLY A 297 -4.11 27.78 12.41
N VAL A 298 -3.48 28.90 12.72
CA VAL A 298 -2.03 29.07 12.63
C VAL A 298 -1.39 28.48 13.88
N LEU A 299 -0.59 27.46 13.70
CA LEU A 299 0.15 26.76 14.77
C LEU A 299 1.47 27.45 15.07
N ALA A 300 2.11 28.01 14.05
CA ALA A 300 3.36 28.73 14.16
C ALA A 300 3.41 29.85 13.13
N GLU A 301 3.78 31.05 13.58
CA GLU A 301 4.08 32.16 12.67
C GLU A 301 5.44 31.98 12.00
N PRO A 302 5.66 32.57 10.82
CA PRO A 302 6.97 32.60 10.20
C PRO A 302 8.02 33.21 11.13
N ALA A 303 9.16 32.54 11.29
CA ALA A 303 10.26 33.00 12.13
C ALA A 303 11.58 32.31 11.76
N ASP A 304 12.68 32.99 11.95
CA ASP A 304 14.04 32.46 11.81
C ASP A 304 14.33 31.84 10.43
N GLY A 305 13.74 32.38 9.35
CA GLY A 305 13.86 31.86 7.98
C GLY A 305 13.06 30.56 7.73
N LEU A 306 12.23 30.17 8.68
CA LEU A 306 11.30 29.03 8.52
C LEU A 306 9.88 29.52 8.22
N PRO A 307 9.13 28.80 7.42
CA PRO A 307 7.75 29.16 7.10
C PRO A 307 6.85 29.08 8.33
N GLY A 308 5.80 29.88 8.31
CA GLY A 308 4.66 29.68 9.20
C GLY A 308 3.93 28.39 8.88
N VAL A 309 3.21 27.87 9.86
CA VAL A 309 2.44 26.63 9.71
C VAL A 309 0.99 26.86 10.09
N ARG A 310 0.11 26.67 9.15
CA ARG A 310 -1.34 26.56 9.35
C ARG A 310 -1.73 25.10 9.37
N VAL A 311 -2.43 24.67 10.39
CA VAL A 311 -2.99 23.33 10.47
C VAL A 311 -4.45 23.37 10.06
N ARG A 312 -4.82 22.49 9.13
CA ARG A 312 -6.19 22.33 8.69
C ARG A 312 -6.54 20.85 8.62
N GLY A 313 -7.65 20.47 9.28
CA GLY A 313 -8.07 19.08 9.32
C GLY A 313 -9.44 18.92 9.96
N ARG A 314 -9.77 17.67 10.23
CA ARG A 314 -11.00 17.28 10.91
C ARG A 314 -10.66 16.14 11.85
N ILE A 315 -11.09 16.27 13.08
CA ILE A 315 -10.91 15.27 14.13
C ILE A 315 -12.18 14.42 14.18
N ASP A 316 -12.04 13.11 14.01
CA ASP A 316 -13.19 12.20 13.99
C ASP A 316 -14.00 12.34 15.27
N ARG A 317 -13.28 12.41 16.42
CA ARG A 317 -13.97 12.52 17.72
C ARG A 317 -13.08 13.20 18.76
N LEU A 318 -13.66 14.14 19.47
CA LEU A 318 -13.04 14.87 20.58
C LEU A 318 -13.72 14.44 21.89
N GLU A 319 -12.93 13.99 22.83
CA GLU A 319 -13.38 13.53 24.13
C GLU A 319 -12.68 14.32 25.25
N ARG A 320 -13.20 14.25 26.48
CA ARG A 320 -12.51 14.73 27.69
C ARG A 320 -12.33 13.58 28.67
N ASP A 321 -11.14 13.53 29.27
CA ASP A 321 -10.87 12.60 30.36
C ASP A 321 -11.46 13.10 31.71
N ALA A 322 -11.31 12.30 32.77
CA ALA A 322 -11.78 12.62 34.09
C ALA A 322 -11.11 13.89 34.71
N GLN A 323 -9.99 14.32 34.17
CA GLN A 323 -9.26 15.55 34.56
C GLN A 323 -9.67 16.75 33.67
N GLY A 324 -10.60 16.58 32.75
CA GLY A 324 -11.07 17.62 31.84
C GLY A 324 -10.14 17.89 30.65
N ARG A 325 -9.06 17.11 30.49
CA ARG A 325 -8.12 17.26 29.37
C ARG A 325 -8.70 16.72 28.07
N VAL A 326 -8.30 17.30 26.98
CA VAL A 326 -8.81 16.94 25.65
C VAL A 326 -8.12 15.66 25.13
N VAL A 327 -8.89 14.65 24.84
CA VAL A 327 -8.42 13.38 24.25
C VAL A 327 -8.87 13.31 22.78
N ILE A 328 -7.91 13.13 21.89
CA ILE A 328 -8.17 12.97 20.45
C ILE A 328 -8.48 11.50 20.18
N VAL A 329 -9.58 11.23 19.50
CA VAL A 329 -9.93 9.87 19.07
C VAL A 329 -10.04 9.85 17.55
N ASP A 330 -9.25 8.98 16.93
CA ASP A 330 -9.19 8.79 15.48
C ASP A 330 -9.56 7.34 15.18
N VAL A 331 -10.61 7.17 14.37
CA VAL A 331 -11.18 5.86 14.03
C VAL A 331 -10.48 5.30 12.81
N LYS A 332 -10.05 4.05 12.86
CA LYS A 332 -9.34 3.38 11.77
C LYS A 332 -10.09 2.13 11.31
N THR A 333 -10.42 2.06 10.03
CA THR A 333 -11.06 0.88 9.41
C THR A 333 -10.07 -0.19 8.98
N ALA A 334 -8.76 0.07 9.13
CA ALA A 334 -7.68 -0.85 8.81
C ALA A 334 -7.70 -2.11 9.69
N LYS A 335 -7.28 -3.26 9.11
CA LYS A 335 -7.19 -4.55 9.80
C LYS A 335 -5.91 -4.73 10.63
N SER A 336 -4.89 -3.93 10.35
CA SER A 336 -3.56 -4.04 10.97
C SER A 336 -3.30 -2.80 11.83
N PRO A 337 -3.46 -2.90 13.16
CA PRO A 337 -3.09 -1.82 14.06
C PRO A 337 -1.58 -1.59 14.06
N VAL A 338 -1.15 -0.35 14.16
CA VAL A 338 0.26 -0.02 14.41
C VAL A 338 0.73 -0.62 15.73
N THR A 339 2.05 -0.75 15.92
CA THR A 339 2.61 -1.18 17.21
C THR A 339 2.29 -0.14 18.30
N LYS A 340 2.49 -0.50 19.56
CA LYS A 340 2.30 0.45 20.67
C LYS A 340 3.33 1.58 20.62
N ASP A 341 4.55 1.26 20.21
CA ASP A 341 5.65 2.22 20.11
C ASP A 341 5.42 3.20 18.94
N ASP A 342 4.97 2.70 17.78
CA ASP A 342 4.62 3.56 16.64
C ASP A 342 3.44 4.49 16.97
N ALA A 343 2.49 4.04 17.80
CA ALA A 343 1.40 4.88 18.25
C ALA A 343 1.88 6.08 19.08
N GLN A 344 2.96 5.93 19.88
CA GLN A 344 3.56 7.05 20.62
C GLN A 344 4.15 8.12 19.68
N GLN A 345 4.58 7.73 18.50
CA GLN A 345 5.17 8.62 17.49
C GLN A 345 4.21 8.95 16.34
N HIS A 346 2.92 8.66 16.50
CA HIS A 346 1.95 8.85 15.42
C HIS A 346 1.73 10.33 15.12
N ALA A 347 2.17 10.77 13.94
CA ALA A 347 2.22 12.18 13.54
C ALA A 347 0.85 12.87 13.56
N GLN A 348 -0.22 12.16 13.15
CA GLN A 348 -1.58 12.68 13.15
C GLN A 348 -2.05 13.02 14.56
N LEU A 349 -1.86 12.12 15.53
CA LEU A 349 -2.25 12.36 16.92
C LEU A 349 -1.38 13.46 17.56
N GLY A 350 -0.06 13.42 17.32
CA GLY A 350 0.86 14.44 17.80
C GLY A 350 0.49 15.84 17.32
N LEU A 351 0.13 15.98 16.05
CA LEU A 351 -0.28 17.28 15.48
C LEU A 351 -1.59 17.78 16.09
N TYR A 352 -2.58 16.90 16.31
CA TYR A 352 -3.82 17.27 16.95
C TYR A 352 -3.61 17.70 18.43
N GLN A 353 -2.82 16.94 19.18
CA GLN A 353 -2.47 17.31 20.55
C GLN A 353 -1.71 18.65 20.61
N LEU A 354 -0.82 18.89 19.65
CA LEU A 354 -0.12 20.15 19.53
C LEU A 354 -1.06 21.33 19.23
N ALA A 355 -2.08 21.09 18.41
CA ALA A 355 -3.12 22.08 18.13
C ALA A 355 -3.98 22.41 19.38
N VAL A 356 -4.27 21.40 20.21
CA VAL A 356 -4.92 21.62 21.54
C VAL A 356 -4.03 22.48 22.42
N ALA A 357 -2.75 22.13 22.57
CA ALA A 357 -1.78 22.86 23.39
C ALA A 357 -1.56 24.30 22.88
N ALA A 358 -1.81 24.57 21.61
CA ALA A 358 -1.74 25.90 21.02
C ALA A 358 -3.06 26.70 21.13
N GLY A 359 -4.09 26.14 21.76
CA GLY A 359 -5.39 26.80 21.94
C GLY A 359 -6.23 26.90 20.65
N LEU A 360 -5.95 26.07 19.64
CA LEU A 360 -6.71 26.02 18.39
C LEU A 360 -8.02 25.22 18.50
N LEU A 361 -8.25 24.55 19.62
CA LEU A 361 -9.46 23.78 19.95
C LEU A 361 -9.94 24.18 21.33
N ASP A 362 -11.21 23.88 21.60
CA ASP A 362 -11.80 24.13 22.91
C ASP A 362 -11.11 23.28 24.01
N GLY A 363 -10.24 23.90 24.78
CA GLY A 363 -9.39 23.32 25.80
C GLY A 363 -7.90 23.52 25.46
N ASP A 364 -7.09 23.69 26.48
CA ASP A 364 -5.68 24.03 26.39
C ASP A 364 -4.74 22.88 26.81
N GLN A 365 -5.29 21.82 27.38
CA GLN A 365 -4.52 20.69 27.91
C GLN A 365 -4.79 19.41 27.14
N PRO A 366 -3.80 18.89 26.41
CA PRO A 366 -3.92 17.58 25.77
C PRO A 366 -3.93 16.46 26.81
N GLY A 367 -4.88 15.54 26.65
CA GLY A 367 -5.04 14.34 27.47
C GLY A 367 -4.54 13.07 26.78
N GLY A 368 -3.94 13.22 25.61
CA GLY A 368 -3.47 12.09 24.80
C GLY A 368 -4.30 11.90 23.53
N GLY A 369 -3.97 10.82 22.81
CA GLY A 369 -4.68 10.43 21.60
C GLY A 369 -4.93 8.93 21.55
N ARG A 370 -5.97 8.50 20.84
CA ARG A 370 -6.36 7.10 20.67
C ARG A 370 -6.65 6.80 19.22
N LEU A 371 -5.97 5.80 18.67
CA LEU A 371 -6.31 5.16 17.40
C LEU A 371 -7.24 3.99 17.70
N VAL A 372 -8.45 4.04 17.21
CA VAL A 372 -9.49 3.04 17.46
C VAL A 372 -9.72 2.22 16.18
N TYR A 373 -9.15 1.02 16.15
CA TYR A 373 -9.20 0.13 15.00
C TYR A 373 -10.49 -0.71 15.02
N VAL A 374 -11.52 -0.21 14.39
CA VAL A 374 -12.81 -0.93 14.24
C VAL A 374 -12.70 -2.10 13.28
N GLY A 375 -11.76 -2.04 12.31
CA GLY A 375 -11.46 -3.15 11.38
C GLY A 375 -10.74 -4.34 12.02
N LYS A 376 -10.34 -4.23 13.29
CA LYS A 376 -9.66 -5.29 14.06
C LYS A 376 -10.32 -5.43 15.45
N PRO A 377 -11.46 -6.15 15.54
CA PRO A 377 -12.10 -6.38 16.84
C PRO A 377 -11.21 -7.20 17.77
N THR A 378 -11.34 -6.94 19.06
CA THR A 378 -10.72 -7.74 20.13
C THR A 378 -11.52 -9.03 20.36
N ALA A 379 -10.96 -9.97 21.14
CA ALA A 379 -11.65 -11.20 21.50
C ALA A 379 -12.96 -10.95 22.28
N SER A 380 -13.10 -9.80 22.95
CA SER A 380 -14.30 -9.36 23.65
C SER A 380 -15.30 -8.59 22.76
N GLY A 381 -15.04 -8.46 21.46
CA GLY A 381 -15.93 -7.82 20.48
C GLY A 381 -15.76 -6.30 20.35
N GLY A 382 -14.96 -5.63 21.20
CA GLY A 382 -14.67 -4.19 21.07
C GLY A 382 -13.57 -3.91 20.05
N ALA A 383 -13.38 -2.64 19.69
CA ALA A 383 -12.30 -2.22 18.80
C ALA A 383 -10.92 -2.34 19.47
N THR A 384 -9.89 -2.64 18.67
CA THR A 384 -8.50 -2.60 19.15
C THR A 384 -8.04 -1.15 19.30
N GLU A 385 -7.53 -0.78 20.47
CA GLU A 385 -7.05 0.56 20.76
C GLU A 385 -5.51 0.63 20.77
N ARG A 386 -4.97 1.76 20.31
CA ARG A 386 -3.56 2.16 20.44
C ARG A 386 -3.53 3.60 20.93
N ALA A 387 -2.93 3.81 22.10
CA ALA A 387 -2.90 5.11 22.73
C ALA A 387 -1.56 5.81 22.51
N GLN A 388 -1.61 7.12 22.34
CA GLN A 388 -0.49 8.06 22.46
C GLN A 388 -0.66 8.82 23.78
N ASN A 389 0.41 8.94 24.53
CA ASN A 389 0.39 9.66 25.82
C ASN A 389 0.06 11.13 25.62
N ALA A 390 -0.41 11.75 26.70
CA ALA A 390 -0.60 13.20 26.74
C ALA A 390 0.71 13.93 26.46
N LEU A 391 0.65 14.94 25.62
CA LEU A 391 1.82 15.70 25.18
C LEU A 391 2.36 16.54 26.33
N GLY A 392 3.59 16.25 26.77
CA GLY A 392 4.34 17.08 27.72
C GLY A 392 4.95 18.31 27.05
N ALA A 393 5.52 19.22 27.81
CA ALA A 393 6.11 20.44 27.28
C ALA A 393 7.34 20.16 26.39
N GLU A 394 8.16 19.19 26.76
CA GLU A 394 9.34 18.77 25.98
C GLU A 394 8.93 18.10 24.67
N ASP A 395 7.97 17.17 24.71
CA ASP A 395 7.44 16.52 23.53
C ASP A 395 6.79 17.53 22.59
N ALA A 396 6.06 18.53 23.12
CA ALA A 396 5.44 19.58 22.33
C ALA A 396 6.48 20.38 21.52
N GLU A 397 7.67 20.65 22.09
CA GLU A 397 8.72 21.34 21.37
C GLU A 397 9.32 20.48 20.26
N GLN A 398 9.52 19.19 20.51
CA GLN A 398 9.98 18.25 19.48
C GLN A 398 8.97 18.16 18.32
N TRP A 399 7.68 18.10 18.64
CA TRP A 399 6.63 18.10 17.62
C TRP A 399 6.57 19.41 16.83
N ARG A 400 6.74 20.58 17.48
CA ARG A 400 6.83 21.87 16.78
C ARG A 400 8.00 21.89 15.80
N ALA A 401 9.17 21.43 16.23
CA ALA A 401 10.35 21.35 15.38
C ALA A 401 10.10 20.42 14.17
N MET A 402 9.51 19.24 14.39
CA MET A 402 9.15 18.29 13.32
C MET A 402 8.17 18.91 12.32
N VAL A 403 7.12 19.57 12.81
CA VAL A 403 6.10 20.21 11.96
C VAL A 403 6.71 21.35 11.13
N ARG A 404 7.58 22.16 11.71
CA ARG A 404 8.31 23.21 10.98
C ARG A 404 9.27 22.65 9.95
N ALA A 405 10.00 21.58 10.28
CA ALA A 405 10.88 20.89 9.33
C ALA A 405 10.09 20.28 8.16
N ALA A 406 8.94 19.67 8.44
CA ALA A 406 8.05 19.16 7.41
C ALA A 406 7.50 20.28 6.52
N ALA A 407 7.11 21.42 7.10
CA ALA A 407 6.68 22.58 6.33
C ALA A 407 7.79 23.12 5.44
N ALA A 408 9.01 23.28 5.96
CA ALA A 408 10.16 23.72 5.18
C ALA A 408 10.49 22.74 4.03
N ALA A 409 10.36 21.44 4.26
CA ALA A 409 10.59 20.42 3.23
C ALA A 409 9.61 20.50 2.04
N THR A 410 8.47 21.19 2.19
CA THR A 410 7.53 21.39 1.07
C THR A 410 8.01 22.44 0.05
N ALA A 411 9.04 23.21 0.37
CA ALA A 411 9.59 24.19 -0.58
C ALA A 411 10.20 23.50 -1.81
N GLY A 412 10.89 22.41 -1.64
CA GLY A 412 11.72 21.84 -2.70
C GLY A 412 13.01 22.65 -2.92
N PRO A 413 13.58 22.59 -4.13
CA PRO A 413 13.16 21.84 -5.32
C PRO A 413 13.41 20.33 -5.22
N ASN A 414 14.20 19.87 -4.26
CA ASN A 414 14.58 18.47 -4.11
C ASN A 414 13.67 17.75 -3.09
N PHE A 415 13.06 16.66 -3.52
CA PHE A 415 12.18 15.84 -2.68
C PHE A 415 12.75 14.43 -2.56
N ALA A 416 13.25 14.11 -1.37
CA ALA A 416 13.89 12.81 -1.12
C ALA A 416 12.88 11.66 -1.14
N ALA A 417 13.24 10.58 -1.83
CA ALA A 417 12.55 9.31 -1.70
C ALA A 417 13.06 8.59 -0.43
N ARG A 418 12.14 8.16 0.44
CA ARG A 418 12.46 7.41 1.66
C ARG A 418 11.78 6.05 1.62
N VAL A 419 12.56 4.98 1.80
CA VAL A 419 12.03 3.62 1.90
C VAL A 419 11.35 3.44 3.26
N ASN A 420 10.11 2.99 3.23
CA ASN A 420 9.28 2.73 4.41
C ASN A 420 8.31 1.56 4.15
N GLU A 421 7.58 1.11 5.15
CA GLU A 421 6.63 -0.01 5.03
C GLU A 421 5.49 0.25 4.03
N GLY A 422 5.11 1.51 3.84
CA GLY A 422 4.08 1.90 2.86
C GLY A 422 4.52 1.81 1.40
N CYS A 423 5.81 1.52 1.12
CA CYS A 423 6.31 1.40 -0.26
C CYS A 423 5.68 0.25 -1.04
N SER A 424 5.22 -0.81 -0.37
CA SER A 424 4.53 -1.94 -1.02
C SER A 424 3.22 -1.54 -1.72
N HIS A 425 2.57 -0.49 -1.24
CA HIS A 425 1.31 0.03 -1.75
C HIS A 425 1.43 1.46 -2.31
N CYS A 426 2.65 1.91 -2.58
CA CYS A 426 2.90 3.27 -3.05
C CYS A 426 2.58 3.36 -4.56
N PRO A 427 1.68 4.25 -4.99
CA PRO A 427 1.28 4.37 -6.39
C PRO A 427 2.43 4.81 -7.31
N ILE A 428 3.42 5.53 -6.78
CA ILE A 428 4.59 5.96 -7.55
C ILE A 428 5.77 4.98 -7.49
N ARG A 429 5.62 3.83 -6.83
CA ARG A 429 6.70 2.82 -6.70
C ARG A 429 7.34 2.44 -8.02
N PRO A 430 6.59 2.24 -9.14
CA PRO A 430 7.20 1.91 -10.43
C PRO A 430 8.16 2.96 -10.97
N SER A 431 8.01 4.22 -10.56
CA SER A 431 8.86 5.35 -10.98
C SER A 431 9.77 5.86 -9.85
N CYS A 432 9.77 5.19 -8.70
CA CYS A 432 10.49 5.66 -7.51
C CYS A 432 12.00 5.41 -7.64
N PRO A 433 12.86 6.44 -7.48
CA PRO A 433 14.31 6.28 -7.58
C PRO A 433 14.91 5.37 -6.50
N ALA A 434 14.26 5.23 -5.34
CA ALA A 434 14.70 4.33 -4.28
C ALA A 434 14.50 2.84 -4.60
N HIS A 435 13.60 2.52 -5.54
CA HIS A 435 13.31 1.15 -5.95
C HIS A 435 13.78 0.82 -7.37
N ASN A 436 13.97 1.83 -8.21
CA ASN A 436 14.40 1.69 -9.61
C ASN A 436 15.74 2.40 -9.85
N THR A 437 16.82 1.88 -9.28
CA THR A 437 18.17 2.48 -9.35
C THR A 437 18.79 2.50 -10.75
N GLY A 438 18.16 1.91 -11.77
CA GLY A 438 18.69 1.82 -13.13
C GLY A 438 18.16 2.84 -14.13
N ALA A 439 17.19 3.68 -13.79
CA ALA A 439 16.44 4.51 -14.74
C ALA A 439 16.44 6.02 -14.44
N HIS A 440 17.08 6.48 -13.37
CA HIS A 440 16.96 7.87 -12.94
C HIS A 440 18.28 8.62 -13.03
N ASN A 441 18.22 9.80 -13.63
CA ASN A 441 19.32 10.76 -13.64
C ASN A 441 19.47 11.33 -12.22
N THR A 442 20.29 10.70 -11.40
CA THR A 442 20.74 11.28 -10.13
C THR A 442 21.91 12.21 -10.39
N SER A 443 21.68 13.30 -11.12
CA SER A 443 22.66 14.39 -11.15
C SER A 443 22.51 15.17 -9.85
N GLY A 444 23.45 14.98 -8.93
CA GLY A 444 23.73 15.89 -7.83
C GLY A 444 23.09 15.53 -6.49
N ALA A 445 23.58 14.48 -5.85
CA ALA A 445 23.71 14.46 -4.40
C ALA A 445 25.18 14.10 -4.13
N GLU A 446 26.03 15.10 -4.19
CA GLU A 446 27.30 15.02 -3.49
C GLU A 446 27.02 15.10 -2.01
N GLU A 447 27.54 14.12 -1.30
CA GLU A 447 27.63 14.02 0.14
C GLU A 447 28.26 15.29 0.74
N SER A 448 27.63 15.85 1.73
CA SER A 448 28.27 16.67 2.77
C SER A 448 27.60 16.40 4.11
#